data_17f440942f12e71f54864dc0de90e516
#
_entry.id   17f440942f12e71f54864dc0de90e516
#
_cell.length_a   1.000
_cell.length_b   1.000
_cell.length_c   1.000
_cell.angle_alpha   90.00
_cell.angle_beta   90.00
_cell.angle_gamma   90.00
#
_symmetry.space_group_name_H-M   'P 1'
#
loop_
_entity.id
_entity.type
_entity.pdbx_description
1 polymer ?
#
loop_
_entity_poly.entity_id
_entity_poly.type
_entity_poly.pdbx_seq_one_letter_code
_entity_poly.pdbx_strand_id
1 'polypeptide(L)'
;QIAQGEIFGIIGRSGAGKSTLLRLFNRLENADSGEITIHGEHTRHYSRSQLRDLRRRVAMIFQHFNLMATKTVAQNVELPLKMAGVPRAERQKRVDEILALVGLSALRDSWPAKLSGGQKQRTGIARALVTQPEILLCDEATSALDPENTHAVLKLLKEINQRLGLTIVLITHEMDVIRTLCDRVAVLEHGEIIEQGEVWRVFGHPGHAVTRSLLGTLHHDRAEERLSLSENQQLVTLHFDGSSGQEPDLQRIAALLGADARLLYGSCEQIQGRVIGQLRIRLAKPLANPHLQQHAGWVADRLTLSGDTAAENAGA
;
A
#
# COMPACT_ATOMS: atom_id res chain seq x y z
N GLN A 1 9.07 -12.60 5.42
CA GLN A 1 10.38 -12.08 4.95
C GLN A 1 10.14 -10.88 4.05
N ILE A 2 11.00 -9.86 4.19
CA ILE A 2 10.98 -8.64 3.37
C ILE A 2 12.34 -8.56 2.68
N ALA A 3 12.36 -8.37 1.37
CA ALA A 3 13.59 -8.30 0.59
C ALA A 3 14.25 -6.91 0.70
N GLN A 4 15.54 -6.83 0.44
CA GLN A 4 16.26 -5.56 0.40
C GLN A 4 15.77 -4.72 -0.78
N GLY A 5 15.51 -3.43 -0.55
CA GLY A 5 14.99 -2.51 -1.55
C GLY A 5 13.48 -2.65 -1.83
N GLU A 6 12.80 -3.60 -1.20
CA GLU A 6 11.36 -3.83 -1.33
C GLU A 6 10.56 -2.75 -0.58
N ILE A 7 9.41 -2.38 -1.13
CA ILE A 7 8.39 -1.60 -0.42
C ILE A 7 7.28 -2.56 0.02
N PHE A 8 7.24 -2.83 1.32
CA PHE A 8 6.33 -3.80 1.92
C PHE A 8 5.22 -3.11 2.71
N GLY A 9 3.97 -3.40 2.36
CA GLY A 9 2.79 -2.87 3.04
C GLY A 9 2.26 -3.81 4.12
N ILE A 10 1.72 -3.26 5.20
CA ILE A 10 0.98 -4.00 6.23
C ILE A 10 -0.37 -3.32 6.40
N ILE A 11 -1.44 -4.06 6.12
CA ILE A 11 -2.82 -3.58 6.25
C ILE A 11 -3.57 -4.42 7.30
N GLY A 12 -4.72 -3.94 7.71
CA GLY A 12 -5.58 -4.63 8.67
C GLY A 12 -6.48 -3.63 9.41
N ARG A 13 -7.50 -4.15 10.10
CA ARG A 13 -8.43 -3.34 10.87
C ARG A 13 -7.73 -2.57 11.99
N SER A 14 -8.39 -1.53 12.53
CA SER A 14 -7.90 -0.86 13.75
C SER A 14 -7.77 -1.87 14.89
N GLY A 15 -6.69 -1.79 15.65
CA GLY A 15 -6.42 -2.74 16.74
C GLY A 15 -5.82 -4.08 16.31
N ALA A 16 -5.58 -4.34 15.03
CA ALA A 16 -4.99 -5.61 14.56
C ALA A 16 -3.53 -5.85 15.01
N GLY A 17 -2.86 -4.86 15.61
CA GLY A 17 -1.46 -4.99 16.08
C GLY A 17 -0.40 -4.40 15.13
N LYS A 18 -0.80 -3.73 14.05
CA LYS A 18 0.13 -3.21 13.02
C LYS A 18 1.25 -2.33 13.57
N SER A 19 0.91 -1.27 14.32
CA SER A 19 1.92 -0.35 14.89
C SER A 19 2.80 -1.03 15.92
N THR A 20 2.28 -1.98 16.69
CA THR A 20 3.07 -2.81 17.61
C THR A 20 4.10 -3.63 16.81
N LEU A 21 3.66 -4.32 15.76
CA LEU A 21 4.55 -5.10 14.88
C LEU A 21 5.66 -4.20 14.28
N LEU A 22 5.31 -3.00 13.81
CA LEU A 22 6.30 -2.07 13.25
C LEU A 22 7.35 -1.64 14.29
N ARG A 23 6.90 -1.38 15.52
CA ARG A 23 7.79 -0.96 16.62
C ARG A 23 8.70 -2.08 17.12
N LEU A 24 8.36 -3.32 16.88
CA LEU A 24 9.25 -4.47 17.16
C LEU A 24 10.48 -4.44 16.23
N PHE A 25 10.36 -4.02 14.97
CA PHE A 25 11.48 -4.04 14.02
C PHE A 25 12.65 -3.10 14.43
N ASN A 26 12.36 -1.95 15.06
CA ASN A 26 13.39 -1.05 15.56
C ASN A 26 13.59 -1.17 17.08
N ARG A 27 13.02 -2.21 17.71
CA ARG A 27 13.13 -2.49 19.15
C ARG A 27 12.66 -1.31 20.03
N LEU A 28 11.64 -0.56 19.58
CA LEU A 28 10.89 0.36 20.46
C LEU A 28 9.98 -0.43 21.39
N GLU A 29 9.48 -1.58 20.92
CA GLU A 29 8.81 -2.61 21.72
C GLU A 29 9.66 -3.88 21.74
N ASN A 30 9.52 -4.70 22.79
CA ASN A 30 10.20 -5.98 22.88
C ASN A 30 9.24 -7.11 22.55
N ALA A 31 9.73 -8.09 21.80
CA ALA A 31 8.98 -9.33 21.57
C ALA A 31 9.12 -10.24 22.80
N ASP A 32 7.99 -10.77 23.29
CA ASP A 32 7.96 -11.75 24.37
C ASP A 32 8.55 -13.10 23.90
N SER A 33 8.24 -13.48 22.66
CA SER A 33 8.74 -14.69 22.03
C SER A 33 9.08 -14.47 20.56
N GLY A 34 9.72 -15.45 19.92
CA GLY A 34 10.16 -15.35 18.54
C GLY A 34 11.42 -14.51 18.35
N GLU A 35 11.81 -14.30 17.09
CA GLU A 35 13.05 -13.62 16.71
C GLU A 35 12.81 -12.65 15.55
N ILE A 36 13.54 -11.53 15.60
CA ILE A 36 13.61 -10.57 14.51
C ILE A 36 15.05 -10.55 14.02
N THR A 37 15.21 -10.89 12.74
CA THR A 37 16.51 -10.95 12.08
C THR A 37 16.59 -9.83 11.03
N ILE A 38 17.64 -9.02 11.09
CA ILE A 38 17.92 -7.96 10.11
C ILE A 38 19.31 -8.20 9.55
N HIS A 39 19.42 -8.40 8.23
CA HIS A 39 20.65 -8.77 7.53
C HIS A 39 21.37 -9.99 8.16
N GLY A 40 20.61 -10.98 8.61
CA GLY A 40 21.15 -12.19 9.25
C GLY A 40 21.48 -12.03 10.73
N GLU A 41 21.39 -10.84 11.31
CA GLU A 41 21.66 -10.58 12.72
C GLU A 41 20.40 -10.68 13.57
N HIS A 42 20.44 -11.45 14.65
CA HIS A 42 19.35 -11.56 15.64
C HIS A 42 19.35 -10.36 16.57
N THR A 43 18.27 -9.59 16.58
CA THR A 43 18.22 -8.32 17.34
C THR A 43 17.84 -8.46 18.81
N ARG A 44 17.42 -9.67 19.26
CA ARG A 44 16.82 -9.91 20.60
C ARG A 44 17.75 -9.51 21.74
N HIS A 45 19.04 -9.82 21.62
CA HIS A 45 20.02 -9.65 22.69
C HIS A 45 20.93 -8.41 22.52
N TYR A 46 20.51 -7.45 21.69
CA TYR A 46 21.30 -6.25 21.47
C TYR A 46 21.51 -5.45 22.74
N SER A 47 22.74 -5.07 23.01
CA SER A 47 23.13 -4.09 24.04
C SER A 47 22.57 -2.70 23.70
N ARG A 48 22.64 -1.78 24.67
CA ARG A 48 22.20 -0.38 24.45
C ARG A 48 22.95 0.33 23.32
N SER A 49 24.23 0.00 23.09
CA SER A 49 25.01 0.52 21.96
C SER A 49 24.50 -0.04 20.63
N GLN A 50 24.33 -1.34 20.54
CA GLN A 50 23.81 -2.02 19.35
C GLN A 50 22.39 -1.56 19.00
N LEU A 51 21.52 -1.30 20.01
CA LEU A 51 20.20 -0.72 19.77
C LEU A 51 20.26 0.70 19.21
N ARG A 52 21.24 1.53 19.65
CA ARG A 52 21.44 2.85 19.03
C ARG A 52 21.87 2.73 17.57
N ASP A 53 22.76 1.80 17.27
CA ASP A 53 23.23 1.56 15.91
C ASP A 53 22.12 0.96 15.02
N LEU A 54 21.34 0.01 15.55
CA LEU A 54 20.13 -0.48 14.88
C LEU A 54 19.19 0.66 14.49
N ARG A 55 18.88 1.58 15.43
CA ARG A 55 17.95 2.71 15.18
C ARG A 55 18.49 3.78 14.23
N ARG A 56 19.79 3.76 13.92
CA ARG A 56 20.37 4.56 12.83
C ARG A 56 20.15 3.89 11.48
N ARG A 57 20.24 2.54 11.42
CA ARG A 57 20.01 1.74 10.22
C ARG A 57 18.53 1.54 9.93
N VAL A 58 17.68 1.52 10.96
CA VAL A 58 16.22 1.33 10.88
C VAL A 58 15.54 2.61 11.39
N ALA A 59 15.34 3.56 10.50
CA ALA A 59 14.66 4.81 10.81
C ALA A 59 13.13 4.67 10.80
N MET A 60 12.44 5.60 11.45
CA MET A 60 10.98 5.56 11.55
C MET A 60 10.37 6.94 11.31
N ILE A 61 9.30 6.96 10.51
CA ILE A 61 8.38 8.07 10.34
C ILE A 61 7.12 7.72 11.15
N PHE A 62 6.71 8.64 12.00
CA PHE A 62 5.56 8.48 12.89
C PHE A 62 4.30 9.12 12.29
N GLN A 63 3.14 8.64 12.66
CA GLN A 63 1.83 9.13 12.27
C GLN A 63 1.65 10.64 12.51
N HIS A 64 2.06 11.12 13.68
CA HIS A 64 2.17 12.54 13.98
C HIS A 64 3.61 12.98 13.70
N PHE A 65 3.82 13.99 12.90
CA PHE A 65 5.14 14.44 12.41
C PHE A 65 6.25 14.49 13.47
N ASN A 66 5.89 14.60 14.75
CA ASN A 66 6.78 14.62 15.92
C ASN A 66 7.95 15.62 15.75
N LEU A 67 7.67 16.78 15.12
CA LEU A 67 8.63 17.84 14.97
C LEU A 67 8.74 18.62 16.29
N MET A 68 9.97 18.98 16.65
CA MET A 68 10.22 19.86 17.77
C MET A 68 9.78 21.28 17.38
N ALA A 69 8.72 21.78 18.01
CA ALA A 69 8.16 23.11 17.74
C ALA A 69 9.14 24.26 17.98
N THR A 70 10.10 24.06 18.89
CA THR A 70 11.15 25.02 19.26
C THR A 70 12.40 24.96 18.37
N LYS A 71 12.34 24.26 17.24
CA LYS A 71 13.45 24.08 16.30
C LYS A 71 12.99 24.36 14.88
N THR A 72 13.89 24.95 14.07
CA THR A 72 13.65 25.13 12.64
C THR A 72 13.61 23.79 11.90
N VAL A 73 13.24 23.80 10.62
CA VAL A 73 13.29 22.64 9.72
C VAL A 73 14.68 22.02 9.73
N ALA A 74 15.72 22.80 9.46
CA ALA A 74 17.11 22.33 9.47
C ALA A 74 17.52 21.74 10.83
N GLN A 75 17.16 22.38 11.92
CA GLN A 75 17.47 21.90 13.27
C GLN A 75 16.74 20.61 13.62
N ASN A 76 15.50 20.41 13.14
CA ASN A 76 14.78 19.16 13.30
C ASN A 76 15.47 18.03 12.53
N VAL A 77 15.89 18.29 11.29
CA VAL A 77 16.58 17.31 10.44
C VAL A 77 18.00 17.01 10.96
N GLU A 78 18.70 18.00 11.50
CA GLU A 78 20.06 17.84 12.05
C GLU A 78 20.10 16.96 13.30
N LEU A 79 19.00 16.86 14.05
CA LEU A 79 18.98 16.28 15.38
C LEU A 79 19.55 14.86 15.46
N PRO A 80 19.19 13.90 14.60
CA PRO A 80 19.76 12.55 14.62
C PRO A 80 21.28 12.54 14.43
N LEU A 81 21.80 13.38 13.54
CA LEU A 81 23.25 13.49 13.29
C LEU A 81 23.99 14.07 14.51
N LYS A 82 23.37 15.06 15.16
CA LYS A 82 23.92 15.64 16.41
C LYS A 82 24.00 14.58 17.51
N MET A 83 22.94 13.77 17.67
CA MET A 83 22.92 12.67 18.65
C MET A 83 23.92 11.57 18.30
N ALA A 84 24.25 11.41 17.01
CA ALA A 84 25.27 10.48 16.52
C ALA A 84 26.71 11.01 16.68
N GLY A 85 26.90 12.25 17.15
CA GLY A 85 28.24 12.85 17.31
C GLY A 85 28.91 13.31 16.02
N VAL A 86 28.14 13.41 14.91
CA VAL A 86 28.69 13.85 13.62
C VAL A 86 29.18 15.29 13.70
N PRO A 87 30.37 15.64 13.16
CA PRO A 87 30.93 17.01 13.19
C PRO A 87 29.99 18.04 12.53
N ARG A 88 29.99 19.27 13.06
CA ARG A 88 29.04 20.33 12.65
C ARG A 88 29.06 20.61 11.15
N ALA A 89 30.23 20.71 10.55
CA ALA A 89 30.37 20.99 9.10
C ALA A 89 29.72 19.88 8.26
N GLU A 90 29.94 18.63 8.61
CA GLU A 90 29.35 17.48 7.93
C GLU A 90 27.83 17.42 8.14
N ARG A 91 27.33 17.72 9.36
CA ARG A 91 25.89 17.79 9.61
C ARG A 91 25.21 18.80 8.70
N GLN A 92 25.76 20.02 8.58
CA GLN A 92 25.20 21.07 7.73
C GLN A 92 25.11 20.61 6.27
N LYS A 93 26.19 20.04 5.74
CA LYS A 93 26.24 19.51 4.36
C LYS A 93 25.13 18.46 4.15
N ARG A 94 25.03 17.44 5.04
CA ARG A 94 24.03 16.38 4.91
C ARG A 94 22.59 16.91 5.05
N VAL A 95 22.36 17.88 5.93
CA VAL A 95 21.06 18.55 6.09
C VAL A 95 20.66 19.28 4.81
N ASP A 96 21.58 20.02 4.19
CA ASP A 96 21.28 20.78 2.98
C ASP A 96 21.02 19.84 1.79
N GLU A 97 21.77 18.75 1.66
CA GLU A 97 21.56 17.71 0.65
C GLU A 97 20.19 17.03 0.80
N ILE A 98 19.80 16.64 2.03
CA ILE A 98 18.51 15.97 2.24
C ILE A 98 17.33 16.94 2.11
N LEU A 99 17.47 18.20 2.50
CA LEU A 99 16.44 19.22 2.29
C LEU A 99 16.22 19.51 0.81
N ALA A 100 17.28 19.48 -0.01
CA ALA A 100 17.16 19.57 -1.45
C ALA A 100 16.39 18.36 -2.03
N LEU A 101 16.71 17.14 -1.56
CA LEU A 101 16.04 15.92 -2.00
C LEU A 101 14.53 15.94 -1.74
N VAL A 102 14.09 16.43 -0.56
CA VAL A 102 12.68 16.50 -0.20
C VAL A 102 11.98 17.80 -0.64
N GLY A 103 12.69 18.72 -1.34
CA GLY A 103 12.16 19.97 -1.87
C GLY A 103 11.86 21.03 -0.79
N LEU A 104 12.66 21.07 0.29
CA LEU A 104 12.48 22.00 1.42
C LEU A 104 13.64 22.99 1.61
N SER A 105 14.54 23.15 0.65
CA SER A 105 15.70 24.05 0.78
C SER A 105 15.32 25.49 1.16
N ALA A 106 14.26 26.03 0.53
CA ALA A 106 13.76 27.38 0.81
C ALA A 106 13.13 27.53 2.21
N LEU A 107 12.78 26.44 2.86
CA LEU A 107 12.13 26.42 4.18
C LEU A 107 13.08 26.02 5.30
N ARG A 108 14.39 25.96 5.03
CA ARG A 108 15.44 25.53 5.94
C ARG A 108 15.35 26.14 7.34
N ASP A 109 15.13 27.44 7.41
CA ASP A 109 15.09 28.21 8.64
C ASP A 109 13.66 28.51 9.14
N SER A 110 12.64 27.92 8.49
CA SER A 110 11.24 28.03 8.88
C SER A 110 10.95 27.19 10.14
N TRP A 111 9.96 27.63 10.90
CA TRP A 111 9.47 26.92 12.11
C TRP A 111 8.31 25.98 11.75
N PRO A 112 8.13 24.86 12.43
CA PRO A 112 7.04 23.91 12.17
C PRO A 112 5.64 24.54 12.15
N ALA A 113 5.40 25.56 12.95
CA ALA A 113 4.12 26.29 12.98
C ALA A 113 3.75 26.97 11.66
N LYS A 114 4.75 27.30 10.83
CA LYS A 114 4.58 27.98 9.52
C LYS A 114 4.46 26.99 8.34
N LEU A 115 4.55 25.68 8.60
CA LEU A 115 4.57 24.66 7.57
C LEU A 115 3.17 24.08 7.32
N SER A 116 2.84 23.78 6.08
CA SER A 116 1.70 22.94 5.71
C SER A 116 1.88 21.50 6.21
N GLY A 117 0.81 20.70 6.22
CA GLY A 117 0.86 19.28 6.59
C GLY A 117 1.90 18.51 5.77
N GLY A 118 1.86 18.65 4.44
CA GLY A 118 2.82 18.00 3.54
C GLY A 118 4.27 18.45 3.77
N GLN A 119 4.50 19.74 4.09
CA GLN A 119 5.85 20.24 4.43
C GLN A 119 6.34 19.68 5.78
N LYS A 120 5.47 19.55 6.77
CA LYS A 120 5.79 18.89 8.04
C LYS A 120 6.16 17.42 7.81
N GLN A 121 5.41 16.72 6.98
CA GLN A 121 5.68 15.32 6.65
C GLN A 121 7.03 15.17 5.93
N ARG A 122 7.30 15.99 4.90
CA ARG A 122 8.60 15.99 4.21
C ARG A 122 9.75 16.32 5.16
N THR A 123 9.55 17.17 6.16
CA THR A 123 10.54 17.43 7.22
C THR A 123 10.77 16.18 8.07
N GLY A 124 9.72 15.44 8.42
CA GLY A 124 9.82 14.15 9.12
C GLY A 124 10.57 13.10 8.31
N ILE A 125 10.29 13.02 7.00
CA ILE A 125 11.00 12.15 6.06
C ILE A 125 12.49 12.53 6.00
N ALA A 126 12.81 13.82 5.82
CA ALA A 126 14.19 14.31 5.78
C ALA A 126 14.95 13.95 7.06
N ARG A 127 14.31 14.14 8.23
CA ARG A 127 14.89 13.77 9.54
C ARG A 127 15.16 12.27 9.65
N ALA A 128 14.29 11.42 9.11
CA ALA A 128 14.48 9.97 9.12
C ALA A 128 15.62 9.54 8.18
N LEU A 129 15.77 10.20 7.04
CA LEU A 129 16.73 9.84 5.98
C LEU A 129 18.13 10.43 6.19
N VAL A 130 18.30 11.48 7.00
CA VAL A 130 19.58 12.18 7.14
C VAL A 130 20.71 11.30 7.71
N THR A 131 20.36 10.21 8.39
CA THR A 131 21.30 9.19 8.88
C THR A 131 21.64 8.13 7.82
N GLN A 132 21.07 8.20 6.62
CA GLN A 132 21.21 7.22 5.55
C GLN A 132 20.84 5.80 6.01
N PRO A 133 19.60 5.60 6.46
CA PRO A 133 19.16 4.29 6.94
C PRO A 133 19.07 3.27 5.80
N GLU A 134 19.11 1.98 6.14
CA GLU A 134 18.90 0.85 5.23
C GLU A 134 17.42 0.48 5.15
N ILE A 135 16.68 0.72 6.25
CA ILE A 135 15.24 0.42 6.37
C ILE A 135 14.51 1.65 6.89
N LEU A 136 13.39 1.99 6.25
CA LEU A 136 12.48 3.04 6.66
C LEU A 136 11.14 2.44 7.07
N LEU A 137 10.78 2.63 8.32
CA LEU A 137 9.48 2.25 8.86
C LEU A 137 8.52 3.44 8.79
N CYS A 138 7.33 3.26 8.24
CA CYS A 138 6.32 4.30 8.08
C CYS A 138 5.04 3.89 8.82
N ASP A 139 4.76 4.54 9.95
CA ASP A 139 3.53 4.33 10.74
C ASP A 139 2.50 5.38 10.30
N GLU A 140 1.57 4.98 9.42
CA GLU A 140 0.50 5.84 8.86
C GLU A 140 0.99 7.21 8.35
N ALA A 141 2.07 7.22 7.57
CA ALA A 141 2.78 8.42 7.16
C ALA A 141 1.96 9.42 6.32
N THR A 142 0.78 9.05 5.84
CA THR A 142 -0.11 9.88 5.00
C THR A 142 -1.44 10.23 5.65
N SER A 143 -1.83 9.59 6.73
CA SER A 143 -3.17 9.69 7.34
C SER A 143 -3.59 11.10 7.79
N ALA A 144 -2.63 12.01 7.99
CA ALA A 144 -2.86 13.40 8.40
C ALA A 144 -2.77 14.39 7.22
N LEU A 145 -2.73 13.91 5.97
CA LEU A 145 -2.55 14.71 4.77
C LEU A 145 -3.83 14.72 3.92
N ASP A 146 -4.01 15.79 3.16
CA ASP A 146 -4.99 15.83 2.08
C ASP A 146 -4.51 14.99 0.87
N PRO A 147 -5.41 14.63 -0.07
CA PRO A 147 -5.07 13.73 -1.18
C PRO A 147 -3.91 14.21 -2.06
N GLU A 148 -3.78 15.51 -2.30
CA GLU A 148 -2.72 16.08 -3.14
C GLU A 148 -1.35 15.92 -2.46
N ASN A 149 -1.26 16.25 -1.17
CA ASN A 149 -0.05 16.06 -0.38
C ASN A 149 0.29 14.58 -0.18
N THR A 150 -0.71 13.70 -0.02
CA THR A 150 -0.53 12.25 0.01
C THR A 150 0.18 11.77 -1.25
N HIS A 151 -0.35 12.11 -2.43
CA HIS A 151 0.26 11.74 -3.72
C HIS A 151 1.72 12.21 -3.86
N ALA A 152 1.97 13.47 -3.47
CA ALA A 152 3.32 14.03 -3.52
C ALA A 152 4.31 13.34 -2.58
N VAL A 153 3.86 12.92 -1.39
CA VAL A 153 4.68 12.15 -0.42
C VAL A 153 4.93 10.73 -0.90
N LEU A 154 3.93 10.05 -1.47
CA LEU A 154 4.10 8.68 -2.02
C LEU A 154 5.08 8.66 -3.19
N LYS A 155 4.97 9.64 -4.10
CA LYS A 155 5.91 9.79 -5.20
C LYS A 155 7.34 10.01 -4.69
N LEU A 156 7.50 10.88 -3.69
CA LEU A 156 8.80 11.12 -3.06
C LEU A 156 9.38 9.84 -2.43
N LEU A 157 8.58 9.06 -1.70
CA LEU A 157 9.03 7.80 -1.09
C LEU A 157 9.45 6.78 -2.15
N LYS A 158 8.73 6.68 -3.27
CA LYS A 158 9.08 5.81 -4.38
C LYS A 158 10.39 6.23 -5.06
N GLU A 159 10.58 7.54 -5.29
CA GLU A 159 11.83 8.06 -5.84
C GLU A 159 13.03 7.81 -4.91
N ILE A 160 12.85 7.98 -3.61
CA ILE A 160 13.87 7.70 -2.60
C ILE A 160 14.21 6.21 -2.55
N ASN A 161 13.21 5.32 -2.53
CA ASN A 161 13.42 3.87 -2.57
C ASN A 161 14.26 3.48 -3.80
N GLN A 162 13.89 3.96 -4.99
CA GLN A 162 14.59 3.63 -6.23
C GLN A 162 16.02 4.19 -6.28
N ARG A 163 16.25 5.42 -5.80
CA ARG A 163 17.57 6.07 -5.86
C ARG A 163 18.54 5.51 -4.83
N LEU A 164 18.05 5.16 -3.64
CA LEU A 164 18.88 4.76 -2.51
C LEU A 164 18.88 3.25 -2.26
N GLY A 165 18.07 2.47 -2.96
CA GLY A 165 17.87 1.04 -2.66
C GLY A 165 17.28 0.81 -1.26
N LEU A 166 16.55 1.79 -0.73
CA LEU A 166 16.03 1.80 0.63
C LEU A 166 14.87 0.81 0.78
N THR A 167 14.94 -0.09 1.73
CA THR A 167 13.80 -0.95 2.09
C THR A 167 12.77 -0.13 2.85
N ILE A 168 11.48 -0.17 2.46
CA ILE A 168 10.41 0.56 3.14
C ILE A 168 9.38 -0.44 3.67
N VAL A 169 9.05 -0.32 4.95
CA VAL A 169 7.93 -1.05 5.56
C VAL A 169 6.90 -0.03 6.02
N LEU A 170 5.71 -0.09 5.46
CA LEU A 170 4.68 0.89 5.78
C LEU A 170 3.40 0.24 6.31
N ILE A 171 2.79 0.92 7.26
CA ILE A 171 1.45 0.62 7.74
C ILE A 171 0.50 1.69 7.24
N THR A 172 -0.64 1.29 6.73
CA THR A 172 -1.73 2.19 6.36
C THR A 172 -3.07 1.46 6.39
N HIS A 173 -4.14 2.21 6.50
CA HIS A 173 -5.50 1.77 6.23
C HIS A 173 -6.01 2.27 4.86
N GLU A 174 -5.19 3.03 4.13
CA GLU A 174 -5.48 3.56 2.81
C GLU A 174 -5.02 2.58 1.74
N MET A 175 -5.96 1.89 1.10
CA MET A 175 -5.66 0.86 0.09
C MET A 175 -5.00 1.44 -1.15
N ASP A 176 -5.30 2.70 -1.48
CA ASP A 176 -4.68 3.43 -2.60
C ASP A 176 -3.17 3.60 -2.41
N VAL A 177 -2.73 3.79 -1.17
CA VAL A 177 -1.30 3.85 -0.82
C VAL A 177 -0.62 2.53 -1.11
N ILE A 178 -1.25 1.40 -0.72
CA ILE A 178 -0.70 0.06 -0.96
C ILE A 178 -0.60 -0.21 -2.46
N ARG A 179 -1.67 0.05 -3.22
CA ARG A 179 -1.72 -0.17 -4.68
C ARG A 179 -0.66 0.62 -5.43
N THR A 180 -0.45 1.88 -5.02
CA THR A 180 0.44 2.80 -5.74
C THR A 180 1.91 2.58 -5.40
N LEU A 181 2.21 2.19 -4.16
CA LEU A 181 3.56 2.25 -3.64
C LEU A 181 4.18 0.87 -3.40
N CYS A 182 3.40 -0.11 -2.89
CA CYS A 182 3.96 -1.35 -2.38
C CYS A 182 4.19 -2.41 -3.45
N ASP A 183 5.23 -3.21 -3.29
CA ASP A 183 5.52 -4.40 -4.09
C ASP A 183 4.73 -5.60 -3.56
N ARG A 184 4.76 -5.80 -2.24
CA ARG A 184 4.03 -6.85 -1.54
C ARG A 184 3.29 -6.29 -0.34
N VAL A 185 2.29 -7.05 0.11
CA VAL A 185 1.44 -6.69 1.25
C VAL A 185 1.20 -7.89 2.16
N ALA A 186 1.09 -7.63 3.46
CA ALA A 186 0.57 -8.56 4.46
C ALA A 186 -0.71 -7.99 5.08
N VAL A 187 -1.70 -8.83 5.25
CA VAL A 187 -2.96 -8.53 5.95
C VAL A 187 -2.86 -9.08 7.35
N LEU A 188 -3.00 -8.19 8.33
CA LEU A 188 -2.91 -8.52 9.75
C LEU A 188 -4.30 -8.46 10.39
N GLU A 189 -4.67 -9.50 11.14
CA GLU A 189 -5.87 -9.56 11.94
C GLU A 189 -5.56 -10.22 13.29
N HIS A 190 -5.98 -9.61 14.40
CA HIS A 190 -5.78 -10.09 15.76
C HIS A 190 -4.33 -10.51 16.09
N GLY A 191 -3.34 -9.84 15.52
CA GLY A 191 -1.91 -10.12 15.71
C GLY A 191 -1.35 -11.21 14.79
N GLU A 192 -2.15 -11.81 13.92
CA GLU A 192 -1.75 -12.85 12.98
C GLU A 192 -1.74 -12.34 11.53
N ILE A 193 -0.78 -12.82 10.75
CA ILE A 193 -0.77 -12.57 9.30
C ILE A 193 -1.67 -13.62 8.65
N ILE A 194 -2.85 -13.19 8.20
CA ILE A 194 -3.87 -14.07 7.59
C ILE A 194 -3.69 -14.22 6.08
N GLU A 195 -3.03 -13.27 5.43
CA GLU A 195 -2.74 -13.30 4.00
C GLU A 195 -1.52 -12.46 3.68
N GLN A 196 -0.70 -12.87 2.69
CA GLN A 196 0.43 -12.09 2.20
C GLN A 196 0.77 -12.46 0.76
N GLY A 197 1.27 -11.50 0.00
CA GLY A 197 1.69 -11.72 -1.39
C GLY A 197 2.01 -10.43 -2.13
N GLU A 198 2.22 -10.55 -3.44
CA GLU A 198 2.30 -9.40 -4.33
C GLU A 198 0.99 -8.63 -4.30
N VAL A 199 1.05 -7.30 -4.37
CA VAL A 199 -0.14 -6.44 -4.21
C VAL A 199 -1.20 -6.80 -5.23
N TRP A 200 -0.84 -6.96 -6.52
CA TRP A 200 -1.80 -7.34 -7.56
C TRP A 200 -2.54 -8.65 -7.24
N ARG A 201 -1.83 -9.65 -6.68
CA ARG A 201 -2.41 -10.95 -6.35
C ARG A 201 -3.38 -10.88 -5.17
N VAL A 202 -2.97 -10.22 -4.07
CA VAL A 202 -3.83 -10.07 -2.87
C VAL A 202 -5.06 -9.22 -3.19
N PHE A 203 -4.93 -8.21 -4.07
CA PHE A 203 -6.02 -7.33 -4.46
C PHE A 203 -6.93 -7.95 -5.53
N GLY A 204 -6.36 -8.68 -6.49
CA GLY A 204 -7.11 -9.32 -7.57
C GLY A 204 -7.76 -10.64 -7.14
N HIS A 205 -7.15 -11.34 -6.20
CA HIS A 205 -7.58 -12.68 -5.78
C HIS A 205 -7.48 -12.87 -4.27
N PRO A 206 -8.25 -12.10 -3.47
CA PRO A 206 -8.19 -12.15 -2.01
C PRO A 206 -8.71 -13.51 -1.50
N GLY A 207 -7.81 -14.29 -0.88
CA GLY A 207 -8.10 -15.63 -0.36
C GLY A 207 -8.91 -15.60 0.94
N HIS A 208 -8.68 -14.60 1.82
CA HIS A 208 -9.29 -14.54 3.13
C HIS A 208 -10.53 -13.62 3.18
N ALA A 209 -11.56 -13.99 3.94
CA ALA A 209 -12.79 -13.20 4.06
C ALA A 209 -12.55 -11.77 4.57
N VAL A 210 -11.60 -11.59 5.49
CA VAL A 210 -11.24 -10.28 6.02
C VAL A 210 -10.56 -9.43 4.96
N THR A 211 -9.69 -10.02 4.14
CA THR A 211 -9.07 -9.33 3.00
C THR A 211 -10.15 -8.87 2.02
N ARG A 212 -11.08 -9.75 1.65
CA ARG A 212 -12.24 -9.39 0.82
C ARG A 212 -13.04 -8.24 1.42
N SER A 213 -13.31 -8.28 2.73
CA SER A 213 -14.03 -7.20 3.43
C SER A 213 -13.25 -5.87 3.44
N LEU A 214 -11.93 -5.90 3.63
CA LEU A 214 -11.08 -4.71 3.58
C LEU A 214 -11.04 -4.10 2.18
N LEU A 215 -10.99 -4.94 1.15
CA LEU A 215 -10.96 -4.52 -0.25
C LEU A 215 -12.36 -4.24 -0.80
N GLY A 216 -13.39 -4.92 -0.32
CA GLY A 216 -14.80 -4.77 -0.73
C GLY A 216 -15.39 -3.40 -0.41
N THR A 217 -14.82 -2.69 0.56
CA THR A 217 -15.14 -1.27 0.78
C THR A 217 -14.71 -0.38 -0.39
N LEU A 218 -13.83 -0.87 -1.26
CA LEU A 218 -13.34 -0.18 -2.47
C LEU A 218 -14.15 -0.55 -3.71
N HIS A 219 -14.54 -1.80 -3.84
CA HIS A 219 -15.44 -2.28 -4.89
C HIS A 219 -16.87 -2.14 -4.36
N HIS A 220 -17.46 -0.98 -4.55
CA HIS A 220 -18.82 -0.66 -4.12
C HIS A 220 -19.78 -1.83 -4.36
N ASP A 221 -19.97 -2.70 -3.34
CA ASP A 221 -21.07 -3.67 -3.25
C ASP A 221 -22.45 -2.99 -3.30
N ARG A 222 -22.47 -1.64 -3.20
CA ARG A 222 -23.67 -0.82 -3.41
C ARG A 222 -24.30 -0.91 -4.80
N ALA A 223 -23.59 -1.47 -5.78
CA ALA A 223 -24.18 -1.70 -7.12
C ALA A 223 -25.05 -2.96 -7.17
N GLU A 224 -24.91 -3.89 -6.24
CA GLU A 224 -25.72 -5.12 -6.24
C GLU A 224 -27.18 -4.88 -5.86
N GLU A 225 -27.47 -3.95 -4.97
CA GLU A 225 -28.82 -3.73 -4.43
C GLU A 225 -29.79 -2.99 -5.38
N ARG A 226 -29.36 -2.50 -6.55
CA ARG A 226 -30.20 -1.66 -7.43
C ARG A 226 -30.32 -2.10 -8.88
N LEU A 227 -29.74 -3.22 -9.26
CA LEU A 227 -29.92 -3.75 -10.62
C LEU A 227 -31.15 -4.63 -10.68
N SER A 228 -32.35 -4.04 -10.78
CA SER A 228 -33.56 -4.76 -11.12
C SER A 228 -33.47 -5.26 -12.57
N LEU A 229 -33.18 -6.54 -12.75
CA LEU A 229 -33.25 -7.22 -14.03
C LEU A 229 -34.69 -7.65 -14.30
N SER A 230 -35.17 -7.46 -15.53
CA SER A 230 -36.45 -8.04 -15.98
C SER A 230 -36.27 -9.55 -16.19
N GLU A 231 -37.36 -10.33 -16.17
CA GLU A 231 -37.35 -11.80 -16.27
C GLU A 231 -36.60 -12.36 -17.50
N ASN A 232 -36.42 -11.57 -18.55
CA ASN A 232 -35.73 -11.95 -19.78
C ASN A 232 -34.31 -11.39 -19.91
N GLN A 233 -33.79 -10.71 -18.88
CA GLN A 233 -32.47 -10.10 -18.91
C GLN A 233 -31.45 -10.95 -18.12
N GLN A 234 -30.22 -10.96 -18.60
CA GLN A 234 -29.10 -11.65 -17.94
C GLN A 234 -27.99 -10.66 -17.63
N LEU A 235 -27.38 -10.79 -16.43
CA LEU A 235 -26.18 -10.06 -16.07
C LEU A 235 -24.97 -10.97 -16.27
N VAL A 236 -23.99 -10.46 -17.02
CA VAL A 236 -22.68 -11.08 -17.19
C VAL A 236 -21.67 -10.23 -16.44
N THR A 237 -20.89 -10.84 -15.56
CA THR A 237 -19.77 -10.18 -14.90
C THR A 237 -18.46 -10.77 -15.40
N LEU A 238 -17.64 -9.91 -15.98
CA LEU A 238 -16.28 -10.23 -16.39
C LEU A 238 -15.33 -9.80 -15.28
N HIS A 239 -14.54 -10.72 -14.76
CA HIS A 239 -13.58 -10.48 -13.71
C HIS A 239 -12.16 -10.45 -14.28
N PHE A 240 -11.41 -9.43 -13.90
CA PHE A 240 -9.99 -9.28 -14.20
C PHE A 240 -9.25 -9.34 -12.85
N ASP A 241 -8.58 -10.44 -12.60
CA ASP A 241 -7.81 -10.66 -11.37
C ASP A 241 -6.29 -10.54 -11.58
N GLY A 242 -5.91 -10.23 -12.83
CA GLY A 242 -4.53 -10.03 -13.24
C GLY A 242 -3.75 -11.32 -13.50
N SER A 243 -4.36 -12.50 -13.36
CA SER A 243 -3.66 -13.78 -13.53
C SER A 243 -3.22 -14.04 -14.96
N SER A 244 -4.07 -13.75 -15.95
CA SER A 244 -3.77 -13.91 -17.38
C SER A 244 -3.01 -12.73 -17.98
N GLY A 245 -3.01 -11.58 -17.32
CA GLY A 245 -2.51 -10.32 -17.87
C GLY A 245 -3.38 -9.72 -18.97
N GLN A 246 -4.64 -10.17 -19.09
CA GLN A 246 -5.56 -9.64 -20.07
C GLN A 246 -6.06 -8.25 -19.68
N GLU A 247 -6.30 -7.41 -20.70
CA GLU A 247 -6.94 -6.10 -20.57
C GLU A 247 -8.36 -6.15 -21.15
N PRO A 248 -9.31 -5.32 -20.67
CA PRO A 248 -10.64 -5.24 -21.22
C PRO A 248 -10.62 -4.80 -22.68
N ASP A 249 -10.94 -5.71 -23.58
CA ASP A 249 -11.09 -5.44 -25.02
C ASP A 249 -12.57 -5.38 -25.38
N LEU A 250 -13.08 -4.17 -25.56
CA LEU A 250 -14.50 -3.93 -25.83
C LEU A 250 -14.95 -4.56 -27.16
N GLN A 251 -14.07 -4.71 -28.14
CA GLN A 251 -14.43 -5.35 -29.44
C GLN A 251 -14.61 -6.85 -29.22
N ARG A 252 -13.71 -7.50 -28.51
CA ARG A 252 -13.83 -8.94 -28.20
C ARG A 252 -15.04 -9.22 -27.33
N ILE A 253 -15.27 -8.36 -26.30
CA ILE A 253 -16.42 -8.45 -25.41
C ILE A 253 -17.72 -8.34 -26.22
N ALA A 254 -17.83 -7.35 -27.13
CA ALA A 254 -18.99 -7.18 -27.98
C ALA A 254 -19.16 -8.36 -28.97
N ALA A 255 -18.09 -8.90 -29.53
CA ALA A 255 -18.11 -10.07 -30.38
C ALA A 255 -18.62 -11.32 -29.66
N LEU A 256 -18.24 -11.49 -28.38
CA LEU A 256 -18.67 -12.61 -27.56
C LEU A 256 -20.12 -12.48 -27.08
N LEU A 257 -20.50 -11.30 -26.60
CA LEU A 257 -21.77 -11.06 -25.91
C LEU A 257 -22.90 -10.56 -26.84
N GLY A 258 -22.55 -10.14 -28.05
CA GLY A 258 -23.48 -9.63 -29.05
C GLY A 258 -23.71 -8.11 -28.97
N ALA A 259 -24.34 -7.57 -30.02
CA ALA A 259 -24.55 -6.14 -30.22
C ALA A 259 -25.52 -5.51 -29.19
N ASP A 260 -26.36 -6.32 -28.55
CA ASP A 260 -27.33 -5.87 -27.53
C ASP A 260 -26.75 -5.78 -26.10
N ALA A 261 -25.48 -6.12 -25.95
CA ALA A 261 -24.77 -5.99 -24.67
C ALA A 261 -24.68 -4.53 -24.24
N ARG A 262 -24.99 -4.26 -22.97
CA ARG A 262 -24.93 -2.92 -22.38
C ARG A 262 -24.08 -2.94 -21.12
N LEU A 263 -22.99 -2.18 -21.12
CA LEU A 263 -22.17 -1.99 -19.93
C LEU A 263 -22.96 -1.19 -18.88
N LEU A 264 -23.19 -1.78 -17.71
CA LEU A 264 -23.88 -1.16 -16.60
C LEU A 264 -22.91 -0.56 -15.59
N TYR A 265 -21.80 -1.24 -15.36
CA TYR A 265 -20.78 -0.86 -14.42
C TYR A 265 -19.42 -1.38 -14.89
N GLY A 266 -18.38 -0.59 -14.66
CA GLY A 266 -17.00 -0.99 -14.91
C GLY A 266 -16.09 -0.34 -13.91
N SER A 267 -15.26 -1.14 -13.25
CA SER A 267 -14.16 -0.69 -12.40
C SER A 267 -12.97 -1.58 -12.69
N CYS A 268 -12.03 -1.06 -13.45
CA CYS A 268 -10.77 -1.73 -13.75
C CYS A 268 -9.63 -0.77 -13.47
N GLU A 269 -8.63 -1.25 -12.76
CA GLU A 269 -7.44 -0.50 -12.38
C GLU A 269 -6.19 -1.27 -12.81
N GLN A 270 -5.10 -0.54 -13.02
CA GLN A 270 -3.81 -1.15 -13.30
C GLN A 270 -2.97 -1.19 -12.02
N ILE A 271 -2.69 -2.39 -11.51
CA ILE A 271 -1.84 -2.63 -10.34
C ILE A 271 -0.61 -3.41 -10.80
N GLN A 272 0.58 -2.85 -10.64
CA GLN A 272 1.85 -3.47 -11.03
C GLN A 272 1.86 -3.97 -12.49
N GLY A 273 1.25 -3.20 -13.40
CA GLY A 273 1.14 -3.55 -14.83
C GLY A 273 0.10 -4.60 -15.16
N ARG A 274 -0.76 -5.00 -14.22
CA ARG A 274 -1.86 -5.95 -14.41
C ARG A 274 -3.20 -5.27 -14.20
N VAL A 275 -4.18 -5.59 -15.02
CA VAL A 275 -5.53 -5.06 -14.87
C VAL A 275 -6.30 -5.90 -13.86
N ILE A 276 -6.86 -5.22 -12.85
CA ILE A 276 -7.66 -5.82 -11.78
C ILE A 276 -8.98 -5.08 -11.69
N GLY A 277 -10.09 -5.81 -11.64
CA GLY A 277 -11.42 -5.23 -11.55
C GLY A 277 -12.50 -6.09 -12.16
N GLN A 278 -13.62 -5.44 -12.50
CA GLN A 278 -14.77 -6.13 -13.11
C GLN A 278 -15.55 -5.23 -14.05
N LEU A 279 -16.17 -5.86 -15.06
CA LEU A 279 -17.17 -5.24 -15.91
C LEU A 279 -18.49 -5.98 -15.74
N ARG A 280 -19.58 -5.25 -15.49
CA ARG A 280 -20.95 -5.81 -15.40
C ARG A 280 -21.73 -5.39 -16.63
N ILE A 281 -22.16 -6.36 -17.38
CA ILE A 281 -22.80 -6.19 -18.69
C ILE A 281 -24.18 -6.84 -18.65
N ARG A 282 -25.20 -6.06 -18.99
CA ARG A 282 -26.56 -6.55 -19.15
C ARG A 282 -26.80 -7.00 -20.57
N LEU A 283 -27.41 -8.16 -20.72
CA LEU A 283 -27.91 -8.69 -21.99
C LEU A 283 -29.44 -8.60 -22.03
N ALA A 284 -29.98 -8.23 -23.17
CA ALA A 284 -31.43 -8.15 -23.40
C ALA A 284 -32.10 -9.52 -23.40
N LYS A 285 -31.33 -10.58 -23.71
CA LYS A 285 -31.79 -11.99 -23.73
C LYS A 285 -30.68 -12.86 -23.11
N PRO A 286 -31.05 -13.94 -22.41
CA PRO A 286 -30.06 -14.90 -21.92
C PRO A 286 -29.26 -15.48 -23.10
N LEU A 287 -27.97 -15.66 -22.84
CA LEU A 287 -27.08 -16.29 -23.83
C LEU A 287 -27.44 -17.79 -23.97
N ALA A 288 -27.75 -18.18 -25.17
CA ALA A 288 -28.12 -19.56 -25.49
C ALA A 288 -26.92 -20.54 -25.52
N ASN A 289 -25.70 -20.06 -25.27
CA ASN A 289 -24.48 -20.84 -25.46
C ASN A 289 -23.91 -21.35 -24.14
N PRO A 290 -24.06 -22.66 -23.83
CA PRO A 290 -23.47 -23.26 -22.59
C PRO A 290 -21.94 -23.28 -22.57
N HIS A 291 -21.28 -22.98 -23.70
CA HIS A 291 -19.82 -22.96 -23.80
C HIS A 291 -19.19 -21.59 -23.54
N LEU A 292 -19.95 -20.59 -23.09
CA LEU A 292 -19.45 -19.25 -22.82
C LEU A 292 -18.38 -19.24 -21.73
N GLN A 293 -18.53 -20.07 -20.69
CA GLN A 293 -17.52 -20.22 -19.65
C GLN A 293 -16.17 -20.75 -20.20
N GLN A 294 -16.20 -21.58 -21.27
CA GLN A 294 -14.99 -22.07 -21.92
C GLN A 294 -14.27 -20.98 -22.73
N HIS A 295 -15.00 -19.95 -23.16
CA HIS A 295 -14.44 -18.80 -23.89
C HIS A 295 -14.15 -17.59 -22.97
N ALA A 296 -14.42 -17.71 -21.66
CA ALA A 296 -14.13 -16.65 -20.68
C ALA A 296 -12.67 -16.20 -20.78
N GLY A 297 -11.73 -17.12 -20.82
CA GLY A 297 -10.30 -16.86 -20.94
C GLY A 297 -9.85 -16.08 -22.19
N TRP A 298 -10.79 -15.79 -23.13
CA TRP A 298 -10.52 -14.95 -24.29
C TRP A 298 -10.78 -13.46 -24.05
N VAL A 299 -11.62 -13.11 -23.07
CA VAL A 299 -12.07 -11.73 -22.78
C VAL A 299 -11.82 -11.27 -21.35
N ALA A 300 -11.62 -12.20 -20.40
CA ALA A 300 -11.43 -11.92 -18.99
C ALA A 300 -10.76 -13.12 -18.30
N ASP A 301 -10.28 -12.96 -17.07
CA ASP A 301 -9.76 -14.06 -16.26
C ASP A 301 -10.88 -15.02 -15.84
N ARG A 302 -12.06 -14.49 -15.53
CA ARG A 302 -13.26 -15.26 -15.15
C ARG A 302 -14.54 -14.56 -15.64
N LEU A 303 -15.56 -15.35 -16.00
CA LEU A 303 -16.88 -14.88 -16.36
C LEU A 303 -17.92 -15.55 -15.45
N THR A 304 -18.83 -14.75 -14.87
CA THR A 304 -19.97 -15.25 -14.09
C THR A 304 -21.28 -14.71 -14.65
N LEU A 305 -22.33 -15.55 -14.57
CA LEU A 305 -23.68 -15.22 -15.05
C LEU A 305 -24.62 -15.04 -13.84
N SER A 306 -25.59 -14.11 -13.94
CA SER A 306 -26.64 -14.02 -12.92
C SER A 306 -27.44 -15.33 -12.91
N GLY A 307 -27.49 -15.97 -11.77
CA GLY A 307 -28.09 -17.32 -11.60
C GLY A 307 -27.09 -18.39 -11.17
N ASP A 308 -25.79 -18.18 -11.39
CA ASP A 308 -24.74 -19.15 -10.97
C ASP A 308 -24.29 -19.02 -9.51
N THR A 309 -24.89 -18.10 -8.74
CA THR A 309 -24.48 -17.81 -7.33
C THR A 309 -24.76 -18.94 -6.34
N ALA A 310 -25.31 -20.08 -6.79
CA ALA A 310 -25.60 -21.24 -5.91
C ALA A 310 -24.34 -22.06 -5.51
N ALA A 311 -23.18 -21.85 -6.15
CA ALA A 311 -21.99 -22.69 -5.92
C ALA A 311 -20.96 -22.10 -4.94
N GLU A 312 -20.98 -20.82 -4.60
CA GLU A 312 -19.97 -20.19 -3.73
C GLU A 312 -20.25 -20.36 -2.21
N ASN A 313 -21.47 -20.75 -1.81
CA ASN A 313 -21.86 -20.93 -0.39
C ASN A 313 -21.75 -22.37 0.14
N ALA A 314 -21.23 -23.31 -0.64
CA ALA A 314 -21.12 -24.71 -0.22
C ALA A 314 -19.72 -25.12 0.28
N GLY A 315 -18.85 -24.16 0.54
CA GLY A 315 -17.48 -24.43 1.02
C GLY A 315 -17.07 -23.51 2.17
N ALA A 316 -17.88 -23.46 3.26
CA ALA A 316 -17.50 -22.82 4.53
C ALA A 316 -17.25 -23.89 5.58
#